data_146cf40836f64801051ace76a10c091c
#
_entry.id   146cf40836f64801051ace76a10c091c
#
_cell.length_a   1.000
_cell.length_b   1.000
_cell.length_c   1.000
_cell.angle_alpha   90.00
_cell.angle_beta   90.00
_cell.angle_gamma   90.00
#
_symmetry.space_group_name_H-M   'P 1'
#
loop_
_entity.id
_entity.type
_entity.pdbx_description
1 polymer ?
#
loop_
_entity_poly.entity_id
_entity_poly.type
_entity_poly.pdbx_seq_one_letter_code
_entity_poly.pdbx_strand_id
1 'polypeptide(L)'
;MRNKMNLPDDNERNLFTPQMTAALVVTAFVTLLIIVIVLLTNRSPHHNTAGHDTEPVQTSSPVIKPEETPSGDVIGPGDLDFWDMYPEDDEDPDDAQQSEPDEEKPVEPDEGDEPPEATDGRHTLVINRDGKEEWMLISPYLPKNDIDPSSLVLQSDLMSYYIDGKETSYLGISVDKYDDYIDFVKLKDAGIDFVMLRVGVRGYESGTITFDDYYADNISRATQAGLEVGLYFRSQAITPEEAAEEAVALISAIGEYSVKYPLAIDAGFVLNDTSRIEMLSKAEKTNVLRAFADTVKASGYSCALHADKEFLLKEIDLSKFSDIDIWLDNPGDLPDYPYAMTMWEYTDNATLGGVNGLTDITISFIDYTQK
;
A
#
# COMPACT_ATOMS: atom_id res chain seq x y z
N MET A 1 -62.73 49.77 26.22
CA MET A 1 -61.35 49.63 25.72
C MET A 1 -60.64 48.54 26.54
N ARG A 2 -60.50 47.34 26.02
CA ARG A 2 -59.79 46.23 26.68
C ARG A 2 -58.49 46.00 25.93
N ASN A 3 -57.37 46.29 26.59
CA ASN A 3 -56.02 45.97 26.10
C ASN A 3 -55.83 44.42 26.10
N LYS A 4 -55.57 43.84 24.93
CA LYS A 4 -55.09 42.52 24.81
C LYS A 4 -53.54 42.53 24.94
N MET A 5 -53.00 41.94 26.02
CA MET A 5 -51.58 41.62 26.16
C MET A 5 -51.27 40.47 25.22
N ASN A 6 -50.36 40.70 24.30
CA ASN A 6 -49.72 39.63 23.50
C ASN A 6 -48.71 38.95 24.40
N LEU A 7 -48.87 37.64 24.59
CA LEU A 7 -47.84 36.73 25.12
C LEU A 7 -46.85 36.40 24.01
N PRO A 8 -45.54 36.31 24.28
CA PRO A 8 -44.56 35.89 23.30
C PRO A 8 -44.70 34.39 23.03
N ASP A 9 -44.61 34.03 21.72
CA ASP A 9 -44.57 32.68 21.21
C ASP A 9 -43.31 31.94 21.76
N ASP A 10 -43.53 30.85 22.46
CA ASP A 10 -42.50 29.91 22.88
C ASP A 10 -42.00 29.15 21.65
N ASN A 11 -41.05 29.75 20.93
CA ASN A 11 -40.31 29.10 19.89
C ASN A 11 -39.22 28.21 20.56
N GLU A 12 -39.51 26.94 20.81
CA GLU A 12 -38.57 25.96 21.26
C GLU A 12 -37.39 25.91 20.27
N ARG A 13 -36.29 26.51 20.66
CA ARG A 13 -35.04 26.44 19.93
C ARG A 13 -34.56 24.99 20.04
N ASN A 14 -34.73 24.22 18.98
CA ASN A 14 -34.02 22.96 18.82
C ASN A 14 -32.52 23.24 18.93
N LEU A 15 -31.92 22.88 20.07
CA LEU A 15 -30.52 23.10 20.42
C LEU A 15 -29.55 22.25 19.56
N PHE A 16 -30.08 21.30 18.78
CA PHE A 16 -29.26 20.39 17.98
C PHE A 16 -29.69 20.44 16.52
N THR A 17 -28.75 20.73 15.66
CA THR A 17 -28.93 20.56 14.20
C THR A 17 -28.91 19.05 13.86
N PRO A 18 -29.54 18.62 12.74
CA PRO A 18 -29.51 17.22 12.32
C PRO A 18 -28.08 16.65 12.16
N GLN A 19 -27.12 17.51 11.82
CA GLN A 19 -25.71 17.15 11.73
C GLN A 19 -25.07 16.91 13.11
N MET A 20 -25.45 17.67 14.14
CA MET A 20 -24.97 17.46 15.52
C MET A 20 -25.57 16.20 16.14
N THR A 21 -26.82 15.86 15.82
CA THR A 21 -27.44 14.61 16.27
C THR A 21 -26.81 13.40 15.60
N ALA A 22 -26.47 13.46 14.31
CA ALA A 22 -25.75 12.41 13.62
C ALA A 22 -24.35 12.18 14.20
N ALA A 23 -23.59 13.26 14.46
CA ALA A 23 -22.26 13.17 15.09
C ALA A 23 -22.31 12.56 16.50
N LEU A 24 -23.31 12.91 17.32
CA LEU A 24 -23.49 12.34 18.65
C LEU A 24 -23.87 10.85 18.61
N VAL A 25 -24.64 10.42 17.63
CA VAL A 25 -24.99 9.01 17.46
C VAL A 25 -23.77 8.19 17.05
N VAL A 26 -22.96 8.71 16.13
CA VAL A 26 -21.72 8.03 15.69
C VAL A 26 -20.71 7.94 16.83
N THR A 27 -20.49 9.00 17.60
CA THR A 27 -19.60 8.96 18.77
C THR A 27 -20.10 8.01 19.86
N ALA A 28 -21.40 7.94 20.10
CA ALA A 28 -21.97 6.99 21.05
C ALA A 28 -21.81 5.52 20.59
N PHE A 29 -21.89 5.26 19.29
CA PHE A 29 -21.71 3.94 18.71
C PHE A 29 -20.24 3.49 18.79
N VAL A 30 -19.30 4.38 18.47
CA VAL A 30 -17.86 4.10 18.55
C VAL A 30 -17.44 3.85 20.00
N THR A 31 -17.93 4.64 20.97
CA THR A 31 -17.61 4.41 22.39
C THR A 31 -18.21 3.13 22.91
N LEU A 32 -19.39 2.73 22.45
CA LEU A 32 -20.00 1.43 22.83
C LEU A 32 -19.18 0.27 22.26
N LEU A 33 -18.71 0.37 21.04
CA LEU A 33 -17.87 -0.64 20.38
C LEU A 33 -16.55 -0.82 21.13
N ILE A 34 -15.89 0.27 21.51
CA ILE A 34 -14.65 0.24 22.31
C ILE A 34 -14.89 -0.44 23.67
N ILE A 35 -15.99 -0.13 24.34
CA ILE A 35 -16.34 -0.77 25.62
C ILE A 35 -16.57 -2.27 25.46
N VAL A 36 -17.23 -2.69 24.37
CA VAL A 36 -17.46 -4.12 24.10
C VAL A 36 -16.13 -4.83 23.82
N ILE A 37 -15.22 -4.23 23.05
CA ILE A 37 -13.89 -4.80 22.77
C ILE A 37 -13.10 -4.93 24.08
N VAL A 38 -13.06 -3.89 24.93
CA VAL A 38 -12.35 -3.93 26.21
C VAL A 38 -12.95 -4.99 27.15
N LEU A 39 -14.27 -5.18 27.14
CA LEU A 39 -14.92 -6.22 27.94
C LEU A 39 -14.66 -7.65 27.42
N LEU A 40 -14.48 -7.80 26.12
CA LEU A 40 -14.14 -9.09 25.51
C LEU A 40 -12.67 -9.45 25.71
N THR A 41 -11.75 -8.47 25.64
CA THR A 41 -10.32 -8.68 25.85
C THR A 41 -9.94 -8.87 27.33
N ASN A 42 -10.70 -8.30 28.28
CA ASN A 42 -10.49 -8.46 29.71
C ASN A 42 -11.13 -9.71 30.34
N ARG A 43 -11.71 -10.60 29.54
CA ARG A 43 -12.15 -11.92 30.04
C ARG A 43 -10.95 -12.84 30.17
N SER A 44 -10.24 -12.73 31.28
CA SER A 44 -9.32 -13.78 31.74
C SER A 44 -10.10 -15.08 32.01
N PRO A 45 -9.63 -16.22 31.53
CA PRO A 45 -10.26 -17.51 31.91
C PRO A 45 -10.00 -17.76 33.40
N HIS A 46 -11.05 -17.77 34.20
CA HIS A 46 -10.99 -18.27 35.55
C HIS A 46 -10.67 -19.78 35.52
N HIS A 47 -9.46 -20.14 35.84
CA HIS A 47 -9.10 -21.49 36.23
C HIS A 47 -9.67 -21.77 37.65
N ASN A 48 -10.69 -22.60 37.71
CA ASN A 48 -11.11 -23.24 38.96
C ASN A 48 -10.06 -24.29 39.31
N THR A 49 -9.21 -24.00 40.31
CA THR A 49 -8.41 -25.00 40.99
C THR A 49 -9.23 -25.53 42.17
N ALA A 50 -9.83 -26.69 41.98
CA ALA A 50 -10.22 -27.54 43.12
C ALA A 50 -8.97 -28.23 43.65
N GLY A 51 -8.63 -27.98 44.91
CA GLY A 51 -7.51 -28.59 45.57
C GLY A 51 -7.68 -30.10 45.77
N HIS A 52 -6.62 -30.83 45.49
CA HIS A 52 -6.43 -32.17 46.04
C HIS A 52 -4.95 -32.32 46.41
N ASP A 53 -4.71 -32.42 47.73
CA ASP A 53 -3.43 -32.77 48.29
C ASP A 53 -3.06 -34.19 47.89
N THR A 54 -1.91 -34.38 47.25
CA THR A 54 -1.18 -35.66 47.23
C THR A 54 0.32 -35.39 47.08
N GLU A 55 1.08 -36.10 47.91
CA GLU A 55 2.52 -36.05 48.10
C GLU A 55 3.35 -36.30 46.82
N PRO A 56 4.65 -35.88 46.80
CA PRO A 56 5.47 -36.01 45.62
C PRO A 56 5.99 -37.42 45.40
N VAL A 57 5.59 -38.06 44.36
CA VAL A 57 6.21 -39.29 43.84
C VAL A 57 7.39 -38.92 42.95
N GLN A 58 8.58 -39.31 43.36
CA GLN A 58 9.78 -39.30 42.54
C GLN A 58 9.63 -40.35 41.43
N THR A 59 9.50 -39.92 40.18
CA THR A 59 9.71 -40.80 39.05
C THR A 59 10.95 -40.34 38.28
N SER A 60 11.97 -41.18 38.32
CA SER A 60 13.18 -41.15 37.54
C SER A 60 12.84 -41.26 36.05
N SER A 61 13.22 -40.26 35.26
CA SER A 61 13.19 -40.34 33.80
C SER A 61 14.23 -41.35 33.30
N PRO A 62 13.89 -42.21 32.34
CA PRO A 62 14.90 -43.06 31.69
C PRO A 62 15.76 -42.19 30.77
N VAL A 63 17.07 -42.28 30.97
CA VAL A 63 18.10 -41.75 30.06
C VAL A 63 18.02 -42.58 28.76
N ILE A 64 17.52 -41.97 27.72
CA ILE A 64 17.59 -42.52 26.36
C ILE A 64 19.00 -42.19 25.85
N LYS A 65 19.80 -43.22 25.66
CA LYS A 65 21.13 -43.21 25.03
C LYS A 65 20.91 -42.84 23.53
N PRO A 66 21.63 -41.86 22.96
CA PRO A 66 21.52 -41.62 21.53
C PRO A 66 22.02 -42.82 20.76
N GLU A 67 21.18 -43.31 19.86
CA GLU A 67 21.53 -44.31 18.86
C GLU A 67 22.39 -43.59 17.80
N GLU A 68 23.56 -44.15 17.52
CA GLU A 68 24.48 -43.65 16.50
C GLU A 68 23.82 -43.76 15.12
N THR A 69 23.43 -42.63 14.53
CA THR A 69 23.11 -42.56 13.10
C THR A 69 24.39 -42.55 12.29
N PRO A 70 24.45 -43.29 11.16
CA PRO A 70 25.64 -43.33 10.33
C PRO A 70 25.95 -41.94 9.77
N SER A 71 27.22 -41.59 9.83
CA SER A 71 27.87 -40.45 9.23
C SER A 71 27.48 -40.30 7.75
N GLY A 72 26.51 -39.42 7.47
CA GLY A 72 26.35 -38.82 6.17
C GLY A 72 27.06 -37.47 6.20
N ASP A 73 27.92 -37.24 5.25
CA ASP A 73 28.70 -36.02 5.11
C ASP A 73 27.76 -34.78 5.17
N VAL A 74 27.98 -33.93 6.14
CA VAL A 74 27.30 -32.63 6.21
C VAL A 74 27.94 -31.76 5.13
N ILE A 75 27.24 -31.56 4.02
CA ILE A 75 27.61 -30.61 2.97
C ILE A 75 27.53 -29.21 3.58
N GLY A 76 28.66 -28.53 3.70
CA GLY A 76 28.77 -27.16 4.17
C GLY A 76 28.29 -26.19 3.09
N PRO A 77 27.97 -24.92 3.46
CA PRO A 77 27.43 -23.93 2.51
C PRO A 77 28.41 -23.44 1.43
N GLY A 78 29.55 -24.15 1.23
CA GLY A 78 30.54 -23.90 0.18
C GLY A 78 30.70 -25.01 -0.88
N ASP A 79 29.98 -26.12 -0.74
CA ASP A 79 30.18 -27.32 -1.61
C ASP A 79 29.11 -27.47 -2.70
N LEU A 80 28.27 -26.44 -2.92
CA LEU A 80 27.34 -26.44 -4.06
C LEU A 80 27.95 -25.57 -5.17
N ASP A 81 28.68 -26.21 -6.07
CA ASP A 81 29.12 -25.60 -7.31
C ASP A 81 27.89 -25.52 -8.26
N PHE A 82 27.30 -24.34 -8.37
CA PHE A 82 26.09 -24.07 -9.17
C PHE A 82 26.30 -24.43 -10.66
N TRP A 83 27.57 -24.50 -11.11
CA TRP A 83 27.93 -24.71 -12.51
C TRP A 83 27.96 -26.20 -12.93
N ASP A 84 27.97 -27.14 -11.96
CA ASP A 84 27.93 -28.56 -12.25
C ASP A 84 26.54 -29.13 -12.65
N MET A 85 25.51 -28.27 -12.69
CA MET A 85 24.15 -28.70 -13.04
C MET A 85 23.76 -28.50 -14.51
N TYR A 86 24.69 -28.03 -15.36
CA TYR A 86 24.46 -27.94 -16.78
C TYR A 86 25.23 -29.09 -17.46
N PRO A 87 24.57 -30.00 -18.21
CA PRO A 87 25.27 -30.98 -19.01
C PRO A 87 26.09 -30.26 -20.09
N GLU A 88 27.38 -30.50 -20.14
CA GLU A 88 28.21 -30.12 -21.28
C GLU A 88 27.71 -30.91 -22.50
N ASP A 89 27.22 -30.23 -23.52
CA ASP A 89 26.94 -30.80 -24.81
C ASP A 89 28.29 -31.12 -25.46
N ASP A 90 28.65 -32.43 -25.49
CA ASP A 90 29.75 -32.96 -26.27
C ASP A 90 29.45 -32.81 -27.76
N GLU A 91 29.78 -31.68 -28.36
CA GLU A 91 29.87 -31.54 -29.80
C GLU A 91 31.26 -32.04 -30.28
N ASP A 92 31.22 -33.14 -31.01
CA ASP A 92 32.34 -33.78 -31.69
C ASP A 92 32.86 -32.87 -32.83
N PRO A 93 34.15 -32.47 -32.88
CA PRO A 93 34.64 -31.54 -33.89
C PRO A 93 35.23 -32.27 -35.13
N ASP A 94 34.40 -32.95 -35.92
CA ASP A 94 34.85 -33.47 -37.23
C ASP A 94 33.65 -33.65 -38.19
N ASP A 95 33.18 -32.57 -38.77
CA ASP A 95 32.61 -32.55 -40.12
C ASP A 95 32.62 -31.15 -40.73
N ALA A 96 33.80 -30.71 -41.13
CA ALA A 96 33.96 -29.47 -41.87
C ALA A 96 33.67 -29.71 -43.36
N GLN A 97 32.44 -29.54 -43.80
CA GLN A 97 32.16 -29.26 -45.20
C GLN A 97 31.94 -27.75 -45.40
N GLN A 98 32.89 -27.15 -46.13
CA GLN A 98 32.83 -25.80 -46.66
C GLN A 98 31.60 -25.63 -47.55
N SER A 99 30.66 -24.76 -47.10
CA SER A 99 29.76 -24.03 -47.95
C SER A 99 30.08 -22.55 -47.80
N GLU A 100 30.28 -21.87 -48.92
CA GLU A 100 30.55 -20.46 -49.00
C GLU A 100 29.43 -19.65 -48.29
N PRO A 101 29.75 -18.55 -47.55
CA PRO A 101 28.71 -17.76 -46.92
C PRO A 101 27.98 -16.94 -47.97
N ASP A 102 26.69 -17.19 -48.18
CA ASP A 102 25.77 -16.23 -48.73
C ASP A 102 25.83 -14.98 -47.87
N GLU A 103 26.12 -13.83 -48.47
CA GLU A 103 26.03 -12.53 -47.85
C GLU A 103 24.56 -12.30 -47.40
N GLU A 104 24.21 -12.71 -46.20
CA GLU A 104 23.01 -12.24 -45.56
C GLU A 104 23.13 -10.72 -45.39
N LYS A 105 22.35 -10.00 -46.17
CA LYS A 105 22.07 -8.58 -45.90
C LYS A 105 21.56 -8.48 -44.46
N PRO A 106 22.02 -7.45 -43.68
CA PRO A 106 21.41 -7.18 -42.39
C PRO A 106 19.90 -7.08 -42.60
N VAL A 107 19.17 -7.99 -41.97
CA VAL A 107 17.71 -7.86 -41.81
C VAL A 107 17.55 -6.66 -40.90
N GLU A 108 17.12 -5.52 -41.47
CA GLU A 108 16.61 -4.41 -40.66
C GLU A 108 15.52 -5.04 -39.77
N PRO A 109 15.50 -4.74 -38.46
CA PRO A 109 14.41 -5.22 -37.61
C PRO A 109 13.12 -4.77 -38.28
N ASP A 110 12.25 -5.72 -38.57
CA ASP A 110 10.88 -5.47 -38.99
C ASP A 110 10.28 -4.55 -37.92
N GLU A 111 10.12 -3.27 -38.25
CA GLU A 111 9.32 -2.34 -37.44
C GLU A 111 7.90 -2.90 -37.55
N GLY A 112 7.60 -3.89 -36.68
CA GLY A 112 6.26 -4.45 -36.61
C GLY A 112 5.29 -3.31 -36.42
N ASP A 113 4.31 -3.19 -37.32
CA ASP A 113 3.26 -2.19 -37.22
C ASP A 113 2.70 -2.21 -35.80
N GLU A 114 2.86 -1.10 -35.05
CA GLU A 114 2.25 -0.97 -33.73
C GLU A 114 0.76 -1.30 -33.83
N PRO A 115 0.19 -2.03 -32.86
CA PRO A 115 -1.21 -2.38 -32.91
C PRO A 115 -2.06 -1.10 -32.98
N PRO A 116 -3.18 -1.08 -33.70
CA PRO A 116 -4.04 0.10 -33.86
C PRO A 116 -4.45 0.76 -32.55
N GLU A 117 -4.55 -0.03 -31.49
CA GLU A 117 -4.88 0.40 -30.12
C GLU A 117 -3.79 1.29 -29.52
N ALA A 118 -2.53 1.14 -29.92
CA ALA A 118 -1.41 1.92 -29.39
C ALA A 118 -1.49 3.40 -29.79
N THR A 119 -2.13 3.71 -30.92
CA THR A 119 -2.14 5.06 -31.51
C THR A 119 -3.51 5.71 -31.57
N ASP A 120 -4.57 5.02 -31.17
CA ASP A 120 -5.95 5.53 -31.32
C ASP A 120 -6.35 6.56 -30.23
N GLY A 121 -5.52 6.74 -29.19
CA GLY A 121 -5.78 7.64 -28.07
C GLY A 121 -6.98 7.24 -27.20
N ARG A 122 -7.48 6.03 -27.37
CA ARG A 122 -8.64 5.48 -26.68
C ARG A 122 -8.31 4.28 -25.80
N HIS A 123 -7.15 3.68 -26.00
CA HIS A 123 -6.67 2.56 -25.23
C HIS A 123 -5.42 2.92 -24.43
N THR A 124 -5.19 2.20 -23.33
CA THR A 124 -3.96 2.21 -22.55
C THR A 124 -3.42 0.80 -22.46
N LEU A 125 -2.10 0.66 -22.56
CA LEU A 125 -1.43 -0.63 -22.38
C LEU A 125 -1.39 -0.97 -20.89
N VAL A 126 -1.80 -2.17 -20.53
CA VAL A 126 -1.63 -2.75 -19.20
C VAL A 126 -0.74 -3.98 -19.33
N ILE A 127 0.35 -3.98 -18.61
CA ILE A 127 1.20 -5.17 -18.46
C ILE A 127 0.78 -5.85 -17.17
N ASN A 128 0.22 -7.04 -17.27
CA ASN A 128 -0.23 -7.77 -16.08
C ASN A 128 0.93 -8.45 -15.33
N ARG A 129 0.66 -9.00 -14.15
CA ARG A 129 1.64 -9.70 -13.30
C ARG A 129 2.44 -10.80 -14.02
N ASP A 130 1.84 -11.42 -15.02
CA ASP A 130 2.46 -12.48 -15.83
C ASP A 130 3.32 -11.92 -16.98
N GLY A 131 3.46 -10.57 -17.05
CA GLY A 131 4.17 -9.87 -18.12
C GLY A 131 3.41 -9.86 -19.45
N LYS A 132 2.13 -10.22 -19.46
CA LYS A 132 1.30 -10.20 -20.65
C LYS A 132 0.73 -8.80 -20.88
N GLU A 133 0.88 -8.31 -22.08
CA GLU A 133 0.34 -7.03 -22.53
C GLU A 133 -1.14 -7.14 -22.92
N GLU A 134 -1.93 -6.15 -22.51
CA GLU A 134 -3.35 -6.03 -22.82
C GLU A 134 -3.72 -4.55 -23.06
N TRP A 135 -4.35 -4.26 -24.20
CA TRP A 135 -4.86 -2.94 -24.50
C TRP A 135 -6.28 -2.77 -23.95
N MET A 136 -6.44 -1.84 -23.00
CA MET A 136 -7.71 -1.58 -22.36
C MET A 136 -8.33 -0.26 -22.81
N LEU A 137 -9.64 -0.27 -23.07
CA LEU A 137 -10.37 0.93 -23.45
C LEU A 137 -10.45 1.93 -22.30
N ILE A 138 -10.05 3.17 -22.54
CA ILE A 138 -10.13 4.27 -21.57
C ILE A 138 -11.57 4.76 -21.45
N SER A 139 -12.13 4.76 -20.24
CA SER A 139 -13.46 5.28 -19.97
C SER A 139 -13.51 6.81 -20.19
N PRO A 140 -14.45 7.32 -20.99
CA PRO A 140 -14.63 8.76 -21.17
C PRO A 140 -15.31 9.45 -19.97
N TYR A 141 -15.79 8.69 -18.98
CA TYR A 141 -16.58 9.18 -17.85
C TYR A 141 -15.74 9.43 -16.60
N LEU A 142 -14.47 9.01 -16.60
CA LEU A 142 -13.55 9.26 -15.49
C LEU A 142 -12.68 10.50 -15.79
N PRO A 143 -12.30 11.27 -14.76
CA PRO A 143 -11.35 12.37 -14.91
C PRO A 143 -10.05 11.84 -15.53
N LYS A 144 -9.57 12.51 -16.56
CA LYS A 144 -8.34 12.12 -17.25
C LYS A 144 -7.12 12.62 -16.50
N ASN A 145 -6.00 11.94 -16.71
CA ASN A 145 -4.69 12.44 -16.34
C ASN A 145 -4.42 13.76 -17.10
N ASP A 146 -4.11 14.83 -16.37
CA ASP A 146 -3.80 16.16 -16.88
C ASP A 146 -2.36 16.58 -16.59
N ILE A 147 -1.51 15.66 -16.14
CA ILE A 147 -0.08 15.87 -15.94
C ILE A 147 0.57 16.10 -17.31
N ASP A 148 1.17 17.27 -17.50
CA ASP A 148 1.95 17.57 -18.70
C ASP A 148 3.37 16.96 -18.58
N PRO A 149 3.71 15.93 -19.37
CA PRO A 149 5.02 15.30 -19.31
C PRO A 149 6.18 16.27 -19.53
N SER A 150 5.97 17.33 -20.33
CA SER A 150 6.99 18.34 -20.61
C SER A 150 7.33 19.23 -19.40
N SER A 151 6.49 19.21 -18.38
CA SER A 151 6.64 19.93 -17.12
C SER A 151 7.31 19.10 -16.02
N LEU A 152 7.57 17.82 -16.28
CA LEU A 152 8.34 16.95 -15.38
C LEU A 152 9.83 17.11 -15.62
N VAL A 153 10.61 17.25 -14.56
CA VAL A 153 12.06 17.38 -14.61
C VAL A 153 12.70 16.41 -13.64
N LEU A 154 13.42 15.43 -14.15
CA LEU A 154 14.18 14.47 -13.36
C LEU A 154 15.61 14.94 -13.20
N GLN A 155 16.10 15.10 -11.97
CA GLN A 155 17.50 15.40 -11.64
C GLN A 155 18.02 14.34 -10.68
N SER A 156 18.94 13.52 -11.13
CA SER A 156 19.31 12.27 -10.46
C SER A 156 18.05 11.41 -10.28
N ASP A 157 17.71 11.04 -9.06
CA ASP A 157 16.49 10.25 -8.80
C ASP A 157 15.29 11.12 -8.33
N LEU A 158 15.45 12.46 -8.27
CA LEU A 158 14.42 13.38 -7.77
C LEU A 158 13.68 14.04 -8.93
N MET A 159 12.36 13.87 -8.95
CA MET A 159 11.45 14.42 -9.95
C MET A 159 10.74 15.66 -9.43
N SER A 160 10.68 16.71 -10.23
CA SER A 160 9.92 17.93 -9.93
C SER A 160 8.91 18.21 -11.03
N TYR A 161 7.76 18.80 -10.67
CA TYR A 161 6.73 19.24 -11.61
C TYR A 161 6.55 20.75 -11.56
N TYR A 162 6.55 21.38 -12.74
CA TYR A 162 6.51 22.83 -12.86
C TYR A 162 5.25 23.32 -13.57
N ILE A 163 4.54 24.30 -12.98
CA ILE A 163 3.46 25.04 -13.62
C ILE A 163 3.88 26.51 -13.70
N ASP A 164 3.86 27.09 -14.90
CA ASP A 164 4.25 28.48 -15.16
C ASP A 164 5.64 28.82 -14.60
N GLY A 165 6.57 27.87 -14.65
CA GLY A 165 7.94 28.02 -14.18
C GLY A 165 8.11 27.97 -12.65
N LYS A 166 7.06 27.67 -11.91
CA LYS A 166 7.08 27.45 -10.47
C LYS A 166 6.96 25.96 -10.18
N GLU A 167 7.82 25.44 -9.32
CA GLU A 167 7.67 24.08 -8.79
C GLU A 167 6.38 23.96 -7.94
N THR A 168 5.59 22.93 -8.22
CA THR A 168 4.29 22.71 -7.61
C THR A 168 4.13 21.28 -7.09
N SER A 169 5.23 20.53 -7.05
CA SER A 169 5.26 19.16 -6.55
C SER A 169 5.99 19.05 -5.23
N TYR A 170 5.80 17.93 -4.57
CA TYR A 170 6.41 17.55 -3.29
C TYR A 170 6.91 16.12 -3.40
N LEU A 171 8.07 15.83 -2.80
CA LEU A 171 8.65 14.49 -2.85
C LEU A 171 8.51 13.77 -1.51
N GLY A 172 8.19 12.49 -1.58
CA GLY A 172 8.09 11.62 -0.42
C GLY A 172 8.64 10.23 -0.70
N ILE A 173 8.79 9.46 0.37
CA ILE A 173 9.12 8.04 0.33
C ILE A 173 8.11 7.24 1.15
N SER A 174 7.96 5.96 0.84
CA SER A 174 7.25 5.00 1.71
C SER A 174 8.24 4.35 2.67
N VAL A 175 7.81 4.07 3.88
CA VAL A 175 8.64 3.40 4.91
C VAL A 175 7.81 2.35 5.61
N ASP A 176 8.38 1.15 5.74
CA ASP A 176 7.76 0.04 6.44
C ASP A 176 8.73 -0.64 7.44
N LYS A 177 8.31 -1.75 8.03
CA LYS A 177 9.13 -2.45 9.04
C LYS A 177 10.37 -3.15 8.48
N TYR A 178 10.46 -3.30 7.17
CA TYR A 178 11.60 -3.95 6.52
C TYR A 178 12.71 -2.96 6.16
N ASP A 179 12.39 -1.65 6.20
CA ASP A 179 13.39 -0.63 6.11
C ASP A 179 14.20 -0.60 7.39
N ASP A 180 15.50 -0.63 7.26
CA ASP A 180 16.42 -0.43 8.36
C ASP A 180 16.20 0.95 9.01
N TYR A 181 17.10 1.33 9.90
CA TYR A 181 17.06 2.66 10.50
C TYR A 181 17.09 3.78 9.44
N ILE A 182 16.03 4.59 9.39
CA ILE A 182 15.90 5.75 8.53
C ILE A 182 16.41 7.01 9.24
N ASP A 183 17.28 7.77 8.58
CA ASP A 183 17.73 9.10 9.02
C ASP A 183 16.87 10.19 8.37
N PHE A 184 15.73 10.50 9.00
CA PHE A 184 14.76 11.47 8.47
C PHE A 184 15.31 12.88 8.33
N VAL A 185 16.36 13.25 9.11
CA VAL A 185 17.04 14.55 8.97
C VAL A 185 17.77 14.61 7.63
N LYS A 186 18.50 13.55 7.27
CA LYS A 186 19.16 13.49 5.97
C LYS A 186 18.18 13.43 4.80
N LEU A 187 17.03 12.76 4.97
CA LEU A 187 15.97 12.78 3.95
C LEU A 187 15.45 14.20 3.73
N LYS A 188 15.20 14.96 4.79
CA LYS A 188 14.79 16.37 4.67
C LYS A 188 15.86 17.22 3.99
N ASP A 189 17.12 17.03 4.35
CA ASP A 189 18.26 17.71 3.72
C ASP A 189 18.44 17.30 2.24
N ALA A 190 18.03 16.11 1.85
CA ALA A 190 18.03 15.61 0.47
C ALA A 190 16.88 16.17 -0.38
N GLY A 191 15.93 16.91 0.20
CA GLY A 191 14.81 17.50 -0.52
C GLY A 191 13.50 16.68 -0.44
N ILE A 192 13.42 15.71 0.47
CA ILE A 192 12.15 15.00 0.75
C ILE A 192 11.25 15.88 1.62
N ASP A 193 9.97 15.96 1.27
CA ASP A 193 8.99 16.81 1.94
C ASP A 193 8.10 16.01 2.89
N PHE A 194 7.76 14.77 2.53
CA PHE A 194 6.86 13.93 3.31
C PHE A 194 7.31 12.47 3.35
N VAL A 195 6.70 11.71 4.26
CA VAL A 195 6.85 10.25 4.33
C VAL A 195 5.49 9.60 4.49
N MET A 196 5.29 8.49 3.81
CA MET A 196 4.15 7.59 3.99
C MET A 196 4.62 6.42 4.85
N LEU A 197 4.09 6.29 6.07
CA LEU A 197 4.52 5.27 7.03
C LEU A 197 3.50 4.14 7.11
N ARG A 198 3.94 2.90 6.92
CA ARG A 198 3.08 1.75 7.10
C ARG A 198 2.80 1.52 8.58
N VAL A 199 1.53 1.49 8.94
CA VAL A 199 1.10 1.20 10.31
C VAL A 199 0.98 -0.30 10.54
N GLY A 200 0.60 -1.03 9.52
CA GLY A 200 0.45 -2.47 9.61
C GLY A 200 -0.07 -3.12 8.35
N VAL A 201 -0.28 -4.41 8.45
CA VAL A 201 -0.75 -5.27 7.37
C VAL A 201 -1.83 -6.23 7.86
N ARG A 202 -2.76 -6.62 6.99
CA ARG A 202 -3.56 -7.82 7.20
C ARG A 202 -2.88 -8.99 6.50
N GLY A 203 -2.63 -10.07 7.22
CA GLY A 203 -1.98 -11.26 6.66
C GLY A 203 -2.79 -11.88 5.51
N TYR A 204 -2.12 -12.12 4.40
CA TYR A 204 -2.74 -12.58 3.15
C TYR A 204 -3.31 -14.01 3.23
N GLU A 205 -2.84 -14.83 4.16
CA GLU A 205 -3.39 -16.16 4.47
C GLU A 205 -4.27 -16.11 5.71
N SER A 206 -3.74 -15.54 6.82
CA SER A 206 -4.37 -15.62 8.14
C SER A 206 -5.52 -14.64 8.33
N GLY A 207 -5.55 -13.53 7.58
CA GLY A 207 -6.47 -12.43 7.80
C GLY A 207 -6.26 -11.66 9.12
N THR A 208 -5.15 -11.92 9.82
CA THR A 208 -4.84 -11.28 11.11
C THR A 208 -4.15 -9.95 10.87
N ILE A 209 -4.55 -8.91 11.59
CA ILE A 209 -3.86 -7.62 11.60
C ILE A 209 -2.55 -7.76 12.38
N THR A 210 -1.45 -7.29 11.80
CA THR A 210 -0.15 -7.16 12.42
C THR A 210 0.35 -5.73 12.24
N PHE A 211 0.69 -5.07 13.34
CA PHE A 211 1.26 -3.73 13.30
C PHE A 211 2.77 -3.78 13.02
N ASP A 212 3.27 -2.78 12.35
CA ASP A 212 4.70 -2.59 12.17
C ASP A 212 5.33 -2.12 13.49
N ASP A 213 6.45 -2.71 13.88
CA ASP A 213 7.04 -2.49 15.22
C ASP A 213 7.51 -1.04 15.44
N TYR A 214 7.86 -0.32 14.37
CA TYR A 214 8.52 0.99 14.43
C TYR A 214 7.65 2.16 13.98
N TYR A 215 6.38 1.92 13.61
CA TYR A 215 5.56 3.00 13.02
C TYR A 215 5.45 4.23 13.94
N ALA A 216 5.24 4.05 15.24
CA ALA A 216 5.08 5.14 16.20
C ALA A 216 6.38 5.93 16.41
N ASP A 217 7.53 5.23 16.47
CA ASP A 217 8.84 5.87 16.55
C ASP A 217 9.16 6.63 15.26
N ASN A 218 8.85 6.04 14.10
CA ASN A 218 9.02 6.68 12.79
C ASN A 218 8.16 7.94 12.64
N ILE A 219 6.89 7.93 13.06
CA ILE A 219 6.04 9.14 13.08
C ILE A 219 6.71 10.24 13.90
N SER A 220 7.16 9.91 15.12
CA SER A 220 7.82 10.87 16.01
C SER A 220 9.08 11.46 15.39
N ARG A 221 9.97 10.62 14.86
CA ARG A 221 11.26 11.05 14.29
C ARG A 221 11.10 11.83 12.98
N ALA A 222 10.18 11.41 12.10
CA ALA A 222 9.88 12.12 10.87
C ALA A 222 9.32 13.53 11.16
N THR A 223 8.35 13.62 12.07
CA THR A 223 7.80 14.91 12.52
C THR A 223 8.88 15.81 13.13
N GLN A 224 9.78 15.27 13.97
CA GLN A 224 10.89 16.04 14.55
C GLN A 224 11.89 16.52 13.50
N ALA A 225 12.08 15.78 12.42
CA ALA A 225 12.92 16.18 11.29
C ALA A 225 12.25 17.24 10.39
N GLY A 226 10.98 17.57 10.62
CA GLY A 226 10.23 18.54 9.82
C GLY A 226 9.71 17.98 8.50
N LEU A 227 9.53 16.65 8.42
CA LEU A 227 8.81 16.01 7.34
C LEU A 227 7.31 15.96 7.65
N GLU A 228 6.49 16.15 6.64
CA GLU A 228 5.06 15.88 6.73
C GLU A 228 4.82 14.37 6.71
N VAL A 229 3.76 13.93 7.39
CA VAL A 229 3.49 12.49 7.58
C VAL A 229 2.13 12.13 7.01
N GLY A 230 2.10 11.05 6.25
CA GLY A 230 0.94 10.26 5.90
C GLY A 230 1.09 8.85 6.45
N LEU A 231 -0.01 8.12 6.53
CA LEU A 231 -0.02 6.75 7.03
C LEU A 231 -0.70 5.83 6.03
N TYR A 232 -0.24 4.58 5.94
CA TYR A 232 -0.91 3.60 5.10
C TYR A 232 -1.03 2.22 5.78
N PHE A 233 -1.96 1.44 5.26
CA PHE A 233 -2.23 0.08 5.71
C PHE A 233 -2.26 -0.87 4.52
N ARG A 234 -1.43 -1.92 4.53
CA ARG A 234 -1.45 -2.97 3.50
C ARG A 234 -2.64 -3.89 3.72
N SER A 235 -3.65 -3.75 2.88
CA SER A 235 -4.92 -4.44 3.02
C SER A 235 -4.92 -5.81 2.34
N GLN A 236 -5.51 -6.77 3.04
CA GLN A 236 -5.95 -8.06 2.50
C GLN A 236 -7.36 -8.37 3.02
N ALA A 237 -8.16 -7.33 3.26
CA ALA A 237 -9.56 -7.46 3.67
C ALA A 237 -10.39 -8.11 2.57
N ILE A 238 -11.28 -9.01 2.97
CA ILE A 238 -12.22 -9.69 2.06
C ILE A 238 -13.68 -9.35 2.36
N THR A 239 -13.93 -8.56 3.42
CA THR A 239 -15.24 -8.03 3.73
C THR A 239 -15.18 -6.54 4.06
N PRO A 240 -16.29 -5.79 3.89
CA PRO A 240 -16.36 -4.39 4.29
C PRO A 240 -16.03 -4.16 5.78
N GLU A 241 -16.38 -5.11 6.66
CA GLU A 241 -16.12 -5.05 8.09
C GLU A 241 -14.62 -5.14 8.38
N GLU A 242 -13.90 -6.06 7.71
CA GLU A 242 -12.43 -6.17 7.82
C GLU A 242 -11.75 -4.89 7.34
N ALA A 243 -12.19 -4.31 6.24
CA ALA A 243 -11.63 -3.06 5.72
C ALA A 243 -11.89 -1.87 6.66
N ALA A 244 -13.08 -1.79 7.27
CA ALA A 244 -13.37 -0.80 8.30
C ALA A 244 -12.51 -0.99 9.56
N GLU A 245 -12.21 -2.23 9.96
CA GLU A 245 -11.29 -2.56 11.05
C GLU A 245 -9.88 -2.05 10.76
N GLU A 246 -9.36 -2.26 9.54
CA GLU A 246 -8.07 -1.74 9.09
C GLU A 246 -8.02 -0.20 9.13
N ALA A 247 -9.07 0.47 8.66
CA ALA A 247 -9.18 1.92 8.72
C ALA A 247 -9.18 2.45 10.17
N VAL A 248 -9.91 1.79 11.08
CA VAL A 248 -9.93 2.14 12.51
C VAL A 248 -8.55 1.93 13.14
N ALA A 249 -7.85 0.86 12.78
CA ALA A 249 -6.49 0.60 13.24
C ALA A 249 -5.54 1.74 12.81
N LEU A 250 -5.63 2.15 11.53
CA LEU A 250 -4.83 3.24 10.97
C LEU A 250 -5.14 4.59 11.66
N ILE A 251 -6.42 4.93 11.84
CA ILE A 251 -6.83 6.16 12.53
C ILE A 251 -6.35 6.16 13.98
N SER A 252 -6.42 5.02 14.66
CA SER A 252 -5.97 4.89 16.06
C SER A 252 -4.46 5.08 16.19
N ALA A 253 -3.69 4.75 15.17
CA ALA A 253 -2.23 4.91 15.15
C ALA A 253 -1.79 6.38 15.12
N ILE A 254 -2.64 7.31 14.69
CA ILE A 254 -2.32 8.75 14.66
C ILE A 254 -2.01 9.26 16.07
N GLY A 255 -2.76 8.80 17.10
CA GLY A 255 -2.56 9.25 18.47
C GLY A 255 -2.64 10.77 18.62
N GLU A 256 -1.55 11.38 19.12
CA GLU A 256 -1.43 12.83 19.32
C GLU A 256 -0.68 13.54 18.16
N TYR A 257 -0.28 12.79 17.12
CA TYR A 257 0.49 13.36 16.01
C TYR A 257 -0.40 14.11 15.02
N SER A 258 0.17 15.13 14.37
CA SER A 258 -0.47 15.81 13.24
C SER A 258 -0.11 15.09 11.96
N VAL A 259 -1.10 14.44 11.35
CA VAL A 259 -0.95 13.78 10.04
C VAL A 259 -1.61 14.67 8.99
N LYS A 260 -0.83 15.14 8.01
CA LYS A 260 -1.29 16.05 6.95
C LYS A 260 -1.52 15.35 5.62
N TYR A 261 -0.65 14.40 5.30
CA TYR A 261 -0.82 13.56 4.13
C TYR A 261 -1.95 12.54 4.36
N PRO A 262 -2.48 11.92 3.31
CA PRO A 262 -3.66 11.06 3.44
C PRO A 262 -3.40 9.82 4.30
N LEU A 263 -4.51 9.27 4.80
CA LEU A 263 -4.55 7.90 5.27
C LEU A 263 -4.85 7.02 4.06
N ALA A 264 -3.90 6.17 3.69
CA ALA A 264 -4.03 5.37 2.48
C ALA A 264 -4.33 3.90 2.77
N ILE A 265 -5.20 3.32 1.94
CA ILE A 265 -5.28 1.86 1.79
C ILE A 265 -4.35 1.46 0.66
N ASP A 266 -3.42 0.57 0.96
CA ASP A 266 -2.54 -0.05 -0.02
C ASP A 266 -3.15 -1.38 -0.42
N ALA A 267 -3.63 -1.45 -1.67
CA ALA A 267 -4.35 -2.58 -2.22
C ALA A 267 -3.58 -3.19 -3.39
N GLY A 268 -3.37 -4.50 -3.32
CA GLY A 268 -2.65 -5.22 -4.37
C GLY A 268 -2.55 -6.69 -4.07
N PHE A 269 -2.10 -7.43 -5.05
CA PHE A 269 -1.84 -8.85 -4.92
C PHE A 269 -0.50 -9.09 -4.20
N VAL A 270 -0.35 -10.30 -3.66
CA VAL A 270 0.92 -10.76 -3.10
C VAL A 270 1.77 -11.37 -4.21
N LEU A 271 3.04 -10.98 -4.28
CA LEU A 271 3.96 -11.55 -5.26
C LEU A 271 4.28 -13.01 -4.93
N ASN A 272 4.25 -13.86 -5.95
CA ASN A 272 4.63 -15.29 -5.88
C ASN A 272 3.79 -16.14 -4.91
N ASP A 273 2.60 -15.66 -4.52
CA ASP A 273 1.68 -16.42 -3.67
C ASP A 273 0.23 -16.04 -4.00
N THR A 274 -0.74 -16.80 -3.46
CA THR A 274 -2.17 -16.53 -3.63
C THR A 274 -2.67 -15.74 -2.43
N SER A 275 -3.22 -14.56 -2.68
CA SER A 275 -3.78 -13.71 -1.63
C SER A 275 -5.28 -13.92 -1.44
N ARG A 276 -5.78 -13.60 -0.25
CA ARG A 276 -7.22 -13.69 0.09
C ARG A 276 -8.09 -12.88 -0.87
N ILE A 277 -7.62 -11.71 -1.29
CA ILE A 277 -8.38 -10.80 -2.16
C ILE A 277 -8.55 -11.31 -3.60
N GLU A 278 -7.73 -12.27 -4.05
CA GLU A 278 -7.84 -12.83 -5.40
C GLU A 278 -9.15 -13.59 -5.62
N MET A 279 -9.75 -14.12 -4.56
CA MET A 279 -11.03 -14.83 -4.63
C MET A 279 -12.23 -13.88 -4.82
N LEU A 280 -12.05 -12.58 -4.61
CA LEU A 280 -13.10 -11.60 -4.70
C LEU A 280 -13.35 -11.18 -6.14
N SER A 281 -14.61 -11.02 -6.51
CA SER A 281 -15.01 -10.36 -7.74
C SER A 281 -14.64 -8.86 -7.70
N LYS A 282 -14.57 -8.22 -8.88
CA LYS A 282 -14.36 -6.78 -9.02
C LYS A 282 -15.32 -5.94 -8.14
N ALA A 283 -16.59 -6.33 -8.09
CA ALA A 283 -17.59 -5.63 -7.29
C ALA A 283 -17.33 -5.79 -5.77
N GLU A 284 -16.92 -6.97 -5.33
CA GLU A 284 -16.58 -7.21 -3.92
C GLU A 284 -15.33 -6.45 -3.51
N LYS A 285 -14.24 -6.48 -4.30
CA LYS A 285 -13.03 -5.66 -4.07
C LYS A 285 -13.39 -4.17 -3.97
N THR A 286 -14.22 -3.67 -4.90
CA THR A 286 -14.69 -2.28 -4.86
C THR A 286 -15.43 -1.96 -3.56
N ASN A 287 -16.34 -2.81 -3.11
CA ASN A 287 -17.09 -2.58 -1.87
C ASN A 287 -16.20 -2.63 -0.63
N VAL A 288 -15.23 -3.54 -0.59
CA VAL A 288 -14.26 -3.65 0.50
C VAL A 288 -13.42 -2.37 0.61
N LEU A 289 -12.82 -1.93 -0.50
CA LEU A 289 -11.98 -0.71 -0.50
C LEU A 289 -12.81 0.55 -0.20
N ARG A 290 -14.07 0.60 -0.65
CA ARG A 290 -14.99 1.71 -0.29
C ARG A 290 -15.26 1.78 1.20
N ALA A 291 -15.44 0.66 1.88
CA ALA A 291 -15.70 0.64 3.31
C ALA A 291 -14.51 1.24 4.12
N PHE A 292 -13.27 0.95 3.71
CA PHE A 292 -12.10 1.61 4.26
C PHE A 292 -12.14 3.13 4.04
N ALA A 293 -12.32 3.55 2.78
CA ALA A 293 -12.33 4.95 2.41
C ALA A 293 -13.43 5.74 3.11
N ASP A 294 -14.63 5.17 3.21
CA ASP A 294 -15.76 5.79 3.90
C ASP A 294 -15.49 5.95 5.41
N THR A 295 -14.82 4.97 6.04
CA THR A 295 -14.43 5.01 7.45
C THR A 295 -13.41 6.12 7.71
N VAL A 296 -12.37 6.22 6.87
CA VAL A 296 -11.35 7.28 6.95
C VAL A 296 -11.98 8.66 6.79
N LYS A 297 -12.79 8.84 5.75
CA LYS A 297 -13.47 10.13 5.47
C LYS A 297 -14.46 10.53 6.56
N ALA A 298 -15.22 9.58 7.11
CA ALA A 298 -16.13 9.84 8.22
C ALA A 298 -15.38 10.32 9.47
N SER A 299 -14.10 10.00 9.61
CA SER A 299 -13.23 10.46 10.70
C SER A 299 -12.56 11.82 10.41
N GLY A 300 -12.83 12.42 9.24
CA GLY A 300 -12.38 13.77 8.88
C GLY A 300 -10.98 13.82 8.25
N TYR A 301 -10.42 12.69 7.84
CA TYR A 301 -9.11 12.62 7.17
C TYR A 301 -9.25 12.53 5.64
N SER A 302 -8.23 13.01 4.92
CA SER A 302 -8.07 12.71 3.52
C SER A 302 -7.77 11.22 3.35
N CYS A 303 -8.36 10.60 2.33
CA CYS A 303 -8.13 9.20 2.02
C CYS A 303 -7.48 9.06 0.65
N ALA A 304 -6.52 8.14 0.52
CA ALA A 304 -5.95 7.75 -0.76
C ALA A 304 -6.06 6.23 -0.95
N LEU A 305 -6.17 5.84 -2.22
CA LEU A 305 -6.03 4.45 -2.66
C LEU A 305 -4.67 4.31 -3.35
N HIS A 306 -3.78 3.53 -2.75
CA HIS A 306 -2.50 3.13 -3.32
C HIS A 306 -2.65 1.77 -4.00
N ALA A 307 -2.32 1.70 -5.27
CA ALA A 307 -2.29 0.46 -6.03
C ALA A 307 -1.57 0.64 -7.37
N ASP A 308 -1.16 -0.50 -7.96
CA ASP A 308 -0.60 -0.52 -9.30
C ASP A 308 -1.64 -0.26 -10.39
N LYS A 309 -1.14 0.07 -11.58
CA LYS A 309 -1.99 0.38 -12.75
C LYS A 309 -2.92 -0.78 -13.11
N GLU A 310 -2.45 -2.03 -13.07
CA GLU A 310 -3.26 -3.20 -13.38
C GLU A 310 -4.44 -3.31 -12.41
N PHE A 311 -4.17 -3.24 -11.11
CA PHE A 311 -5.19 -3.35 -10.07
C PHE A 311 -6.26 -2.26 -10.22
N LEU A 312 -5.84 -1.00 -10.40
CA LEU A 312 -6.75 0.13 -10.57
C LEU A 312 -7.68 -0.02 -11.77
N LEU A 313 -7.17 -0.51 -12.91
CA LEU A 313 -7.93 -0.60 -14.14
C LEU A 313 -8.78 -1.88 -14.23
N LYS A 314 -8.28 -3.01 -13.74
CA LYS A 314 -8.92 -4.31 -13.94
C LYS A 314 -9.72 -4.78 -12.73
N GLU A 315 -9.24 -4.52 -11.52
CA GLU A 315 -9.70 -5.21 -10.32
C GLU A 315 -10.79 -4.47 -9.56
N ILE A 316 -10.99 -3.17 -9.83
CA ILE A 316 -11.98 -2.33 -9.14
C ILE A 316 -12.78 -1.46 -10.11
N ASP A 317 -13.95 -0.99 -9.67
CA ASP A 317 -14.72 0.04 -10.35
C ASP A 317 -14.26 1.42 -9.89
N LEU A 318 -13.29 2.01 -10.62
CA LEU A 318 -12.75 3.35 -10.32
C LEU A 318 -13.81 4.44 -10.24
N SER A 319 -14.96 4.30 -10.89
CA SER A 319 -16.03 5.30 -10.82
C SER A 319 -16.59 5.49 -9.41
N LYS A 320 -16.33 4.54 -8.52
CA LYS A 320 -16.73 4.57 -7.11
C LYS A 320 -15.75 5.34 -6.23
N PHE A 321 -14.59 5.75 -6.76
CA PHE A 321 -13.51 6.36 -5.99
C PHE A 321 -13.22 7.82 -6.40
N SER A 322 -14.16 8.50 -7.06
CA SER A 322 -14.00 9.89 -7.53
C SER A 322 -13.87 10.92 -6.39
N ASP A 323 -14.10 10.54 -5.16
CA ASP A 323 -14.11 11.37 -3.96
C ASP A 323 -12.94 11.10 -3.01
N ILE A 324 -11.96 10.30 -3.44
CA ILE A 324 -10.70 10.06 -2.75
C ILE A 324 -9.53 10.23 -3.73
N ASP A 325 -8.35 10.36 -3.18
CA ASP A 325 -7.13 10.54 -3.95
C ASP A 325 -6.61 9.19 -4.49
N ILE A 326 -5.97 9.21 -5.66
CA ILE A 326 -5.25 8.05 -6.20
C ILE A 326 -3.76 8.29 -5.99
N TRP A 327 -3.13 7.34 -5.32
CA TRP A 327 -1.69 7.19 -5.23
C TRP A 327 -1.29 6.02 -6.12
N LEU A 328 -0.79 6.34 -7.30
CA LEU A 328 -0.45 5.36 -8.33
C LEU A 328 0.93 4.75 -8.05
N ASP A 329 1.01 3.43 -7.99
CA ASP A 329 2.25 2.66 -8.08
C ASP A 329 2.46 2.28 -9.56
N ASN A 330 3.41 2.95 -10.22
CA ASN A 330 3.72 2.69 -11.62
C ASN A 330 5.12 3.23 -11.96
N PRO A 331 6.20 2.56 -11.53
CA PRO A 331 7.56 2.99 -11.79
C PRO A 331 7.83 3.21 -13.27
N GLY A 332 8.45 4.35 -13.60
CA GLY A 332 8.76 4.74 -14.98
C GLY A 332 9.09 6.21 -15.13
N ASP A 333 9.53 6.58 -16.33
CA ASP A 333 9.93 7.95 -16.65
C ASP A 333 8.74 8.90 -16.80
N LEU A 334 7.58 8.38 -17.21
CA LEU A 334 6.34 9.11 -17.44
C LEU A 334 5.15 8.34 -16.90
N PRO A 335 4.16 9.04 -16.33
CA PRO A 335 2.95 8.38 -15.82
C PRO A 335 2.03 8.01 -17.01
N ASP A 336 2.08 6.78 -17.45
CA ASP A 336 1.24 6.27 -18.55
C ASP A 336 -0.17 5.85 -18.12
N TYR A 337 -0.57 6.20 -16.90
CA TYR A 337 -1.90 5.98 -16.36
C TYR A 337 -2.91 6.98 -16.92
N PRO A 338 -4.09 6.53 -17.43
CA PRO A 338 -4.96 7.39 -18.23
C PRO A 338 -5.85 8.34 -17.40
N TYR A 339 -5.97 8.14 -16.10
CA TYR A 339 -6.89 8.90 -15.24
C TYR A 339 -6.17 9.81 -14.26
N ALA A 340 -6.94 10.74 -13.66
CA ALA A 340 -6.44 11.66 -12.66
C ALA A 340 -5.85 10.90 -11.45
N MET A 341 -4.75 11.40 -10.95
CA MET A 341 -4.07 10.95 -9.74
C MET A 341 -3.50 12.16 -8.99
N THR A 342 -3.26 12.01 -7.71
CA THR A 342 -2.69 13.06 -6.87
C THR A 342 -1.27 12.77 -6.45
N MET A 343 -0.90 11.48 -6.37
CA MET A 343 0.43 11.02 -6.07
C MET A 343 0.84 9.90 -7.04
N TRP A 344 2.12 9.85 -7.35
CA TRP A 344 2.70 8.85 -8.24
C TRP A 344 4.04 8.35 -7.70
N GLU A 345 4.09 7.07 -7.38
CA GLU A 345 5.32 6.35 -7.08
C GLU A 345 5.98 5.99 -8.41
N TYR A 346 7.02 6.75 -8.76
CA TYR A 346 7.63 6.69 -10.09
C TYR A 346 8.92 5.86 -10.12
N THR A 347 9.45 5.48 -8.99
CA THR A 347 10.63 4.60 -8.88
C THR A 347 10.58 3.82 -7.57
N ASP A 348 11.09 2.60 -7.62
CA ASP A 348 11.28 1.67 -6.49
C ASP A 348 12.78 1.35 -6.24
N ASN A 349 13.68 2.03 -6.96
CA ASN A 349 15.11 1.68 -6.97
C ASN A 349 16.03 2.90 -6.79
N ALA A 350 15.54 3.99 -6.21
CA ALA A 350 16.31 5.18 -5.94
C ALA A 350 17.32 4.99 -4.80
N THR A 351 18.38 5.79 -4.82
CA THR A 351 19.36 5.86 -3.74
C THR A 351 19.31 7.23 -3.08
N LEU A 352 18.92 7.28 -1.80
CA LEU A 352 18.80 8.53 -1.04
C LEU A 352 19.69 8.54 0.20
N GLY A 353 20.24 9.71 0.50
CA GLY A 353 20.91 9.93 1.78
C GLY A 353 19.91 9.79 2.94
N GLY A 354 20.18 8.88 3.86
CA GLY A 354 19.29 8.64 5.01
C GLY A 354 18.58 7.29 4.96
N VAL A 355 18.56 6.61 3.82
CA VAL A 355 18.06 5.25 3.64
C VAL A 355 19.23 4.31 3.36
N ASN A 356 19.17 3.09 3.90
CA ASN A 356 20.11 2.03 3.58
C ASN A 356 19.53 1.17 2.44
N GLY A 357 20.17 1.17 1.28
CA GLY A 357 19.71 0.41 0.12
C GLY A 357 18.89 1.24 -0.85
N LEU A 358 18.02 0.58 -1.58
CA LEU A 358 17.11 1.19 -2.54
C LEU A 358 15.81 1.57 -1.83
N THR A 359 15.16 2.61 -2.33
CA THR A 359 13.88 3.10 -1.82
C THR A 359 12.99 3.54 -2.96
N ASP A 360 11.71 3.49 -2.74
CA ASP A 360 10.71 4.12 -3.59
C ASP A 360 10.71 5.64 -3.41
N ILE A 361 10.33 6.36 -4.46
CA ILE A 361 10.06 7.79 -4.38
C ILE A 361 8.70 8.08 -5.01
N THR A 362 7.90 8.81 -4.26
CA THR A 362 6.59 9.30 -4.67
C THR A 362 6.64 10.81 -4.90
N ILE A 363 6.12 11.28 -6.05
CA ILE A 363 5.82 12.68 -6.30
C ILE A 363 4.34 12.96 -5.98
N SER A 364 4.07 13.99 -5.19
CA SER A 364 2.72 14.54 -4.96
C SER A 364 2.53 15.80 -5.80
N PHE A 365 1.46 15.84 -6.58
CA PHE A 365 1.10 16.99 -7.42
C PHE A 365 0.23 18.02 -6.69
N ILE A 366 -0.11 17.76 -5.42
CA ILE A 366 -0.92 18.66 -4.59
C ILE A 366 -0.26 18.89 -3.23
N ASP A 367 -0.53 20.07 -2.65
CA ASP A 367 -0.10 20.42 -1.30
C ASP A 367 -1.14 19.97 -0.27
N TYR A 368 -0.90 18.86 0.38
CA TYR A 368 -1.77 18.34 1.43
C TYR A 368 -1.78 19.18 2.70
N THR A 369 -0.79 20.05 2.91
CA THR A 369 -0.76 20.93 4.08
C THR A 369 -1.78 22.06 4.00
N GLN A 370 -2.30 22.29 2.79
CA GLN A 370 -3.31 23.34 2.50
C GLN A 370 -4.72 22.76 2.25
N LYS A 371 -4.88 21.43 2.29
CA LYS A 371 -6.14 20.73 1.97
C LYS A 371 -7.11 20.62 3.16
#